data_d9d876f0cb2982f5eb27e8359074c0dd
#
_entry.id   d9d876f0cb2982f5eb27e8359074c0dd
#
_cell.length_a   1.000
_cell.length_b   1.000
_cell.length_c   1.000
_cell.angle_alpha   90.00
_cell.angle_beta   90.00
_cell.angle_gamma   90.00
#
_symmetry.space_group_name_H-M   'P 1'
#
loop_
_entity.id
_entity.type
_entity.pdbx_description
1 polymer ?
#
loop_
_entity_poly.entity_id
_entity_poly.type
_entity_poly.pdbx_seq_one_letter_code
_entity_poly.pdbx_strand_id
1 'polypeptide(L)'
;MPSYVHRLARRDDLPVIVDIYNSTIASRDVTADTEPVSVQSREAWFNDHTPDRRPLWVIHDAADTGEQPAVIGWLSYSNFYGRPAYSGTAEVSIYIAEAARGKGLGRYCLELAIAFAPEVKVHTLLGFIFGHNAPSLALFGKYGFETWANFPRVANLDGIERDLIILGKRVA
;
A
#
# COMPACT_ATOMS: atom_id res chain seq x y z
N MET A 1 18.16 -12.18 9.15
CA MET A 1 16.81 -11.76 8.73
C MET A 1 16.94 -11.03 7.40
N PRO A 2 15.98 -11.16 6.48
CA PRO A 2 16.03 -10.38 5.25
C PRO A 2 16.07 -8.90 5.58
N SER A 3 16.93 -8.17 4.91
CA SER A 3 17.07 -6.73 5.03
C SER A 3 16.55 -6.09 3.75
N TYR A 4 15.86 -4.96 3.86
CA TYR A 4 15.22 -4.29 2.73
C TYR A 4 15.75 -2.88 2.58
N VAL A 5 15.74 -2.40 1.35
CA VAL A 5 16.03 -1.02 0.98
C VAL A 5 14.90 -0.48 0.12
N HIS A 6 14.70 0.82 0.16
CA HIS A 6 13.67 1.49 -0.62
C HIS A 6 14.24 2.70 -1.36
N ARG A 7 13.58 3.05 -2.43
CA ARG A 7 13.79 4.31 -3.16
C ARG A 7 12.47 4.82 -3.72
N LEU A 8 12.43 6.08 -4.07
CA LEU A 8 11.29 6.62 -4.81
C LEU A 8 11.12 5.88 -6.14
N ALA A 9 9.87 5.61 -6.50
CA ALA A 9 9.54 5.00 -7.76
C ALA A 9 9.86 5.93 -8.93
N ARG A 10 10.34 5.36 -10.03
CA ARG A 10 10.56 6.02 -11.30
C ARG A 10 9.51 5.56 -12.30
N ARG A 11 9.35 6.31 -13.36
CA ARG A 11 8.43 5.95 -14.44
C ARG A 11 8.64 4.54 -14.96
N ASP A 12 9.89 4.11 -15.09
CA ASP A 12 10.26 2.80 -15.59
C ASP A 12 9.87 1.65 -14.63
N ASP A 13 9.56 1.96 -13.37
CA ASP A 13 9.05 0.99 -12.41
C ASP A 13 7.55 0.70 -12.57
N LEU A 14 6.81 1.53 -13.29
CA LEU A 14 5.35 1.39 -13.39
C LEU A 14 4.90 0.01 -13.89
N PRO A 15 5.55 -0.62 -14.89
CA PRO A 15 5.19 -1.97 -15.31
C PRO A 15 5.28 -2.98 -14.16
N VAL A 16 6.37 -3.02 -13.40
CA VAL A 16 6.53 -3.97 -12.29
C VAL A 16 5.60 -3.65 -11.12
N ILE A 17 5.31 -2.37 -10.87
CA ILE A 17 4.33 -1.94 -9.87
C ILE A 17 2.94 -2.50 -10.22
N VAL A 18 2.55 -2.39 -11.49
CA VAL A 18 1.28 -2.92 -12.01
C VAL A 18 1.25 -4.45 -11.96
N ASP A 19 2.36 -5.12 -12.31
CA ASP A 19 2.45 -6.59 -12.24
C ASP A 19 2.26 -7.11 -10.81
N ILE A 20 2.90 -6.47 -9.83
CA ILE A 20 2.75 -6.82 -8.42
C ILE A 20 1.29 -6.59 -7.98
N TYR A 21 0.69 -5.45 -8.33
CA TYR A 21 -0.70 -5.17 -8.05
C TYR A 21 -1.64 -6.23 -8.63
N ASN A 22 -1.51 -6.52 -9.92
CA ASN A 22 -2.35 -7.49 -10.62
C ASN A 22 -2.21 -8.91 -10.04
N SER A 23 -1.03 -9.26 -9.50
CA SER A 23 -0.81 -10.57 -8.85
C SER A 23 -1.67 -10.77 -7.60
N THR A 24 -2.20 -9.70 -7.01
CA THR A 24 -3.05 -9.76 -5.81
C THR A 24 -4.53 -9.90 -6.11
N ILE A 25 -4.95 -9.70 -7.36
CA ILE A 25 -6.39 -9.66 -7.73
C ILE A 25 -7.04 -11.02 -7.57
N ALA A 26 -6.38 -12.09 -8.01
CA ALA A 26 -6.96 -13.43 -8.03
C ALA A 26 -7.37 -13.97 -6.64
N SER A 27 -6.68 -13.57 -5.58
CA SER A 27 -7.01 -14.00 -4.21
C SER A 27 -8.31 -13.40 -3.68
N ARG A 28 -8.75 -12.27 -4.21
CA ARG A 28 -9.90 -11.50 -3.72
C ARG A 28 -9.76 -11.00 -2.28
N ASP A 29 -8.54 -10.94 -1.75
CA ASP A 29 -8.29 -10.57 -0.35
C ASP A 29 -7.72 -9.16 -0.21
N VAL A 30 -7.12 -8.59 -1.25
CA VAL A 30 -6.24 -7.43 -1.14
C VAL A 30 -6.81 -6.19 -1.80
N THR A 31 -7.34 -6.29 -3.03
CA THR A 31 -7.83 -5.15 -3.81
C THR A 31 -9.28 -5.32 -4.24
N ALA A 32 -9.97 -4.19 -4.43
CA ALA A 32 -11.33 -4.15 -4.93
C ALA A 32 -11.43 -4.33 -6.46
N ASP A 33 -10.31 -4.24 -7.19
CA ASP A 33 -10.30 -4.58 -8.61
C ASP A 33 -10.51 -6.08 -8.80
N THR A 34 -11.36 -6.44 -9.75
CA THR A 34 -11.70 -7.83 -10.06
C THR A 34 -11.04 -8.33 -11.34
N GLU A 35 -10.53 -7.40 -12.14
CA GLU A 35 -9.82 -7.67 -13.40
C GLU A 35 -8.47 -6.95 -13.40
N PRO A 36 -7.45 -7.52 -14.08
CA PRO A 36 -6.15 -6.88 -14.20
C PRO A 36 -6.24 -5.48 -14.81
N VAL A 37 -5.45 -4.56 -14.27
CA VAL A 37 -5.33 -3.20 -14.80
C VAL A 37 -4.14 -3.13 -15.76
N SER A 38 -4.21 -2.21 -16.74
CA SER A 38 -3.09 -1.97 -17.66
C SER A 38 -2.13 -0.92 -17.12
N VAL A 39 -0.88 -0.96 -17.56
CA VAL A 39 0.10 0.09 -17.26
C VAL A 39 -0.42 1.46 -17.68
N GLN A 40 -0.98 1.56 -18.88
CA GLN A 40 -1.55 2.80 -19.40
C GLN A 40 -2.65 3.37 -18.50
N SER A 41 -3.53 2.52 -17.97
CA SER A 41 -4.62 2.98 -17.08
C SER A 41 -4.12 3.52 -15.74
N ARG A 42 -2.88 3.23 -15.37
CA ARG A 42 -2.25 3.67 -14.10
C ARG A 42 -1.31 4.86 -14.24
N GLU A 43 -1.15 5.41 -15.44
CA GLU A 43 -0.29 6.56 -15.68
C GLU A 43 -0.70 7.79 -14.86
N ALA A 44 -1.99 8.13 -14.86
CA ALA A 44 -2.51 9.27 -14.08
C ALA A 44 -2.31 9.03 -12.58
N TRP A 45 -2.58 7.83 -12.09
CA TRP A 45 -2.34 7.45 -10.70
C TRP A 45 -0.86 7.60 -10.32
N PHE A 46 0.06 7.16 -11.17
CA PHE A 46 1.50 7.33 -10.94
C PHE A 46 1.89 8.81 -10.86
N ASN A 47 1.38 9.63 -11.77
CA ASN A 47 1.68 11.05 -11.83
C ASN A 47 1.10 11.85 -10.65
N ASP A 48 0.07 11.35 -9.98
CA ASP A 48 -0.50 11.96 -8.77
C ASP A 48 0.42 11.83 -7.54
N HIS A 49 1.42 10.94 -7.60
CA HIS A 49 2.38 10.76 -6.53
C HIS A 49 3.55 11.74 -6.66
N THR A 50 3.84 12.44 -5.57
CA THR A 50 4.96 13.37 -5.48
C THR A 50 5.77 13.11 -4.22
N PRO A 51 7.12 13.21 -4.27
CA PRO A 51 8.00 12.89 -3.14
C PRO A 51 7.74 13.74 -1.89
N ASP A 52 7.31 14.96 -2.09
CA ASP A 52 7.13 15.98 -1.05
C ASP A 52 5.75 15.94 -0.38
N ARG A 53 4.81 15.15 -0.93
CA ARG A 53 3.45 15.12 -0.42
C ARG A 53 2.85 13.72 -0.34
N ARG A 54 2.88 12.99 -1.43
CA ARG A 54 2.28 11.63 -1.56
C ARG A 54 3.29 10.71 -2.25
N PRO A 55 4.34 10.29 -1.54
CA PRO A 55 5.39 9.48 -2.14
C PRO A 55 4.90 8.09 -2.54
N LEU A 56 5.59 7.55 -3.54
CA LEU A 56 5.50 6.18 -3.98
C LEU A 56 6.91 5.60 -3.96
N TRP A 57 7.10 4.52 -3.21
CA TRP A 57 8.38 3.84 -3.08
C TRP A 57 8.31 2.43 -3.67
N VAL A 58 9.41 2.01 -4.25
CA VAL A 58 9.68 0.60 -4.57
C VAL A 58 10.69 0.03 -3.59
N ILE A 59 10.53 -1.24 -3.28
CA ILE A 59 11.31 -1.95 -2.28
C ILE A 59 12.12 -3.06 -2.94
N HIS A 60 13.35 -3.21 -2.49
CA HIS A 60 14.30 -4.22 -2.96
C HIS A 60 14.84 -5.02 -1.78
N ASP A 61 15.31 -6.24 -2.05
CA ASP A 61 16.13 -6.97 -1.11
C ASP A 61 17.52 -6.32 -1.03
N ALA A 62 17.99 -6.00 0.17
CA ALA A 62 19.33 -5.41 0.35
C ALA A 62 20.47 -6.35 -0.07
N ALA A 63 20.21 -7.65 -0.18
CA ALA A 63 21.18 -8.62 -0.70
C ALA A 63 21.29 -8.59 -2.22
N ASP A 64 20.31 -8.01 -2.93
CA ASP A 64 20.35 -7.82 -4.37
C ASP A 64 21.16 -6.56 -4.72
N THR A 65 22.44 -6.74 -4.96
CA THR A 65 23.40 -5.66 -5.28
C THR A 65 23.63 -5.50 -6.80
N GLY A 66 22.77 -6.07 -7.63
CA GLY A 66 22.82 -5.94 -9.09
C GLY A 66 22.65 -4.48 -9.54
N GLU A 67 22.99 -4.19 -10.81
CA GLU A 67 22.81 -2.86 -11.41
C GLU A 67 21.33 -2.44 -11.45
N GLN A 68 20.42 -3.40 -11.54
CA GLN A 68 18.98 -3.19 -11.52
C GLN A 68 18.34 -4.18 -10.53
N PRO A 69 18.37 -3.88 -9.22
CA PRO A 69 17.80 -4.75 -8.22
C PRO A 69 16.30 -4.99 -8.48
N ALA A 70 15.85 -6.23 -8.28
CA ALA A 70 14.45 -6.58 -8.48
C ALA A 70 13.53 -5.83 -7.52
N VAL A 71 12.47 -5.25 -8.04
CA VAL A 71 11.39 -4.69 -7.21
C VAL A 71 10.54 -5.84 -6.67
N ILE A 72 10.48 -5.96 -5.34
CA ILE A 72 9.75 -7.02 -4.64
C ILE A 72 8.49 -6.55 -3.92
N GLY A 73 8.25 -5.26 -3.92
CA GLY A 73 7.07 -4.65 -3.34
C GLY A 73 7.06 -3.15 -3.57
N TRP A 74 5.94 -2.52 -3.24
CA TRP A 74 5.81 -1.08 -3.26
C TRP A 74 4.89 -0.57 -2.15
N LEU A 75 5.10 0.68 -1.79
CA LEU A 75 4.39 1.40 -0.76
C LEU A 75 4.00 2.77 -1.31
N SER A 76 2.78 3.20 -1.09
CA SER A 76 2.34 4.53 -1.48
C SER A 76 1.52 5.23 -0.41
N TYR A 77 1.55 6.56 -0.46
CA TYR A 77 0.52 7.39 0.15
C TYR A 77 -0.43 7.90 -0.91
N SER A 78 -1.72 7.88 -0.63
CA SER A 78 -2.75 8.48 -1.46
C SER A 78 -3.58 9.48 -0.64
N ASN A 79 -4.20 10.44 -1.34
CA ASN A 79 -5.08 11.38 -0.69
C ASN A 79 -6.32 10.68 -0.12
N PHE A 80 -6.74 11.12 1.07
CA PHE A 80 -8.06 10.84 1.59
C PHE A 80 -9.00 11.95 1.11
N TYR A 81 -9.87 11.65 0.18
CA TYR A 81 -10.80 12.55 -0.53
C TYR A 81 -10.18 13.76 -1.25
N GLY A 82 -8.89 14.02 -1.17
CA GLY A 82 -8.22 15.09 -1.92
C GLY A 82 -8.67 16.52 -1.62
N ARG A 83 -9.39 16.78 -0.52
CA ARG A 83 -9.83 18.14 -0.14
C ARG A 83 -8.85 18.76 0.86
N PRO A 84 -8.71 20.12 0.88
CA PRO A 84 -7.70 20.80 1.72
C PRO A 84 -7.77 20.45 3.20
N ALA A 85 -8.97 20.31 3.78
CA ALA A 85 -9.15 19.96 5.18
C ALA A 85 -8.60 18.57 5.54
N TYR A 86 -8.44 17.69 4.57
CA TYR A 86 -7.91 16.34 4.74
C TYR A 86 -6.44 16.19 4.31
N SER A 87 -5.74 17.29 4.04
CA SER A 87 -4.37 17.28 3.53
C SER A 87 -3.36 16.57 4.45
N GLY A 88 -3.61 16.57 5.76
CA GLY A 88 -2.80 15.87 6.75
C GLY A 88 -3.16 14.39 6.95
N THR A 89 -4.10 13.86 6.16
CA THR A 89 -4.52 12.45 6.20
C THR A 89 -4.14 11.75 4.91
N ALA A 90 -3.48 10.62 5.01
CA ALA A 90 -3.08 9.81 3.86
C ALA A 90 -3.49 8.35 4.04
N GLU A 91 -3.92 7.74 2.93
CA GLU A 91 -4.10 6.29 2.84
C GLU A 91 -2.77 5.63 2.51
N VAL A 92 -2.44 4.57 3.25
CA VAL A 92 -1.28 3.72 3.01
C VAL A 92 -1.68 2.51 2.20
N SER A 93 -0.99 2.28 1.09
CA SER A 93 -1.16 1.08 0.27
C SER A 93 0.16 0.32 0.19
N ILE A 94 0.13 -0.98 0.51
CA ILE A 94 1.30 -1.87 0.50
C ILE A 94 0.97 -3.08 -0.37
N TYR A 95 1.79 -3.32 -1.39
CA TYR A 95 1.66 -4.47 -2.29
C TYR A 95 2.98 -5.20 -2.40
N ILE A 96 2.94 -6.52 -2.25
CA ILE A 96 4.13 -7.38 -2.13
C ILE A 96 4.07 -8.47 -3.19
N ALA A 97 5.17 -8.64 -3.94
CA ALA A 97 5.32 -9.74 -4.87
C ALA A 97 5.14 -11.08 -4.15
N GLU A 98 4.48 -12.04 -4.81
CA GLU A 98 4.12 -13.32 -4.19
C GLU A 98 5.31 -14.03 -3.55
N ALA A 99 6.44 -14.09 -4.26
CA ALA A 99 7.67 -14.72 -3.79
C ALA A 99 8.31 -14.04 -2.56
N ALA A 100 7.94 -12.79 -2.29
CA ALA A 100 8.47 -12.00 -1.17
C ALA A 100 7.55 -11.95 0.06
N ARG A 101 6.37 -12.58 -0.01
CA ARG A 101 5.40 -12.60 1.11
C ARG A 101 5.90 -13.48 2.27
N GLY A 102 5.40 -13.17 3.47
CA GLY A 102 5.72 -13.95 4.66
C GLY A 102 7.15 -13.76 5.20
N LYS A 103 7.91 -12.80 4.68
CA LYS A 103 9.33 -12.56 5.03
C LYS A 103 9.56 -11.23 5.75
N GLY A 104 8.50 -10.56 6.22
CA GLY A 104 8.60 -9.31 6.97
C GLY A 104 8.59 -8.03 6.11
N LEU A 105 8.38 -8.12 4.80
CA LEU A 105 8.36 -6.95 3.92
C LEU A 105 7.19 -6.00 4.25
N GLY A 106 6.01 -6.53 4.53
CA GLY A 106 4.86 -5.71 4.94
C GLY A 106 5.12 -4.92 6.22
N ARG A 107 5.81 -5.53 7.18
CA ARG A 107 6.29 -4.88 8.39
C ARG A 107 7.23 -3.71 8.06
N TYR A 108 8.23 -3.95 7.22
CA TYR A 108 9.19 -2.92 6.78
C TYR A 108 8.48 -1.73 6.14
N CYS A 109 7.54 -2.00 5.21
CA CYS A 109 6.77 -0.96 4.56
C CYS A 109 5.94 -0.13 5.55
N LEU A 110 5.31 -0.78 6.53
CA LEU A 110 4.47 -0.08 7.50
C LEU A 110 5.32 0.76 8.48
N GLU A 111 6.46 0.26 8.90
CA GLU A 111 7.44 1.02 9.70
C GLU A 111 7.93 2.26 8.94
N LEU A 112 8.28 2.10 7.66
CA LEU A 112 8.67 3.22 6.78
C LEU A 112 7.55 4.25 6.67
N ALA A 113 6.31 3.80 6.41
CA ALA A 113 5.16 4.69 6.29
C ALA A 113 4.95 5.52 7.57
N ILE A 114 5.00 4.89 8.73
CA ILE A 114 4.81 5.58 10.02
C ILE A 114 5.94 6.60 10.26
N ALA A 115 7.18 6.20 10.02
CA ALA A 115 8.35 7.05 10.28
C ALA A 115 8.43 8.25 9.33
N PHE A 116 8.01 8.10 8.08
CA PHE A 116 8.11 9.16 7.05
C PHE A 116 6.95 10.16 7.09
N ALA A 117 5.83 9.83 7.71
CA ALA A 117 4.63 10.66 7.68
C ALA A 117 4.85 12.14 8.10
N PRO A 118 5.62 12.44 9.16
CA PRO A 118 5.90 13.82 9.55
C PRO A 118 6.63 14.64 8.49
N GLU A 119 7.52 14.02 7.72
CA GLU A 119 8.33 14.69 6.68
C GLU A 119 7.46 15.32 5.58
N VAL A 120 6.30 14.74 5.32
CA VAL A 120 5.32 15.23 4.33
C VAL A 120 4.07 15.82 4.98
N LYS A 121 4.17 16.22 6.26
CA LYS A 121 3.10 16.85 7.04
C LYS A 121 1.83 15.99 7.15
N VAL A 122 1.99 14.68 7.13
CA VAL A 122 0.92 13.73 7.39
C VAL A 122 0.91 13.42 8.89
N HIS A 123 -0.23 13.63 9.54
CA HIS A 123 -0.44 13.35 10.96
C HIS A 123 -1.38 12.17 11.20
N THR A 124 -2.03 11.68 10.15
CA THR A 124 -3.00 10.58 10.23
C THR A 124 -2.80 9.64 9.05
N LEU A 125 -2.60 8.37 9.35
CA LEU A 125 -2.52 7.31 8.34
C LEU A 125 -3.78 6.45 8.43
N LEU A 126 -4.31 6.07 7.26
CA LEU A 126 -5.44 5.18 7.09
C LEU A 126 -5.02 3.92 6.31
N GLY A 127 -5.58 2.79 6.70
CA GLY A 127 -5.51 1.55 5.93
C GLY A 127 -6.91 1.11 5.54
N PHE A 128 -7.15 0.83 4.26
CA PHE A 128 -8.40 0.29 3.73
C PHE A 128 -8.20 -1.20 3.50
N ILE A 129 -8.80 -2.03 4.36
CA ILE A 129 -8.53 -3.46 4.40
C ILE A 129 -9.86 -4.22 4.44
N PHE A 130 -10.02 -5.22 3.59
CA PHE A 130 -11.20 -6.08 3.66
C PHE A 130 -11.27 -6.82 5.00
N GLY A 131 -12.49 -6.96 5.53
CA GLY A 131 -12.72 -7.60 6.82
C GLY A 131 -12.27 -9.05 6.91
N HIS A 132 -12.15 -9.74 5.78
CA HIS A 132 -11.65 -11.12 5.70
C HIS A 132 -10.13 -11.23 5.50
N ASN A 133 -9.43 -10.11 5.31
CA ASN A 133 -7.97 -10.10 5.20
C ASN A 133 -7.32 -10.05 6.60
N ALA A 134 -7.40 -11.17 7.30
CA ALA A 134 -6.90 -11.28 8.67
C ALA A 134 -5.39 -10.96 8.83
N PRO A 135 -4.49 -11.39 7.93
CA PRO A 135 -3.07 -11.05 8.05
C PRO A 135 -2.78 -9.56 8.02
N SER A 136 -3.43 -8.81 7.12
CA SER A 136 -3.25 -7.35 7.03
C SER A 136 -3.84 -6.63 8.24
N LEU A 137 -5.04 -7.01 8.68
CA LEU A 137 -5.65 -6.46 9.89
C LEU A 137 -4.75 -6.68 11.11
N ALA A 138 -4.19 -7.88 11.27
CA ALA A 138 -3.29 -8.20 12.36
C ALA A 138 -1.98 -7.40 12.30
N LEU A 139 -1.40 -7.22 11.10
CA LEU A 139 -0.19 -6.45 10.91
C LEU A 139 -0.40 -4.98 11.32
N PHE A 140 -1.43 -4.33 10.80
CA PHE A 140 -1.74 -2.94 11.12
C PHE A 140 -2.05 -2.77 12.62
N GLY A 141 -2.79 -3.71 13.22
CA GLY A 141 -3.09 -3.69 14.66
C GLY A 141 -1.85 -3.73 15.55
N LYS A 142 -0.82 -4.50 15.17
CA LYS A 142 0.47 -4.54 15.88
C LYS A 142 1.19 -3.19 15.91
N TYR A 143 0.94 -2.33 14.94
CA TYR A 143 1.52 -0.99 14.84
C TYR A 143 0.59 0.10 15.39
N GLY A 144 -0.45 -0.28 16.13
CA GLY A 144 -1.31 0.66 16.83
C GLY A 144 -2.36 1.32 15.93
N PHE A 145 -2.65 0.74 14.78
CA PHE A 145 -3.84 1.12 14.02
C PHE A 145 -5.09 0.54 14.68
N GLU A 146 -6.13 1.34 14.76
CA GLU A 146 -7.42 0.99 15.35
C GLU A 146 -8.51 1.00 14.28
N THR A 147 -9.54 0.20 14.47
CA THR A 147 -10.72 0.23 13.58
C THR A 147 -11.48 1.54 13.81
N TRP A 148 -11.51 2.40 12.79
CA TRP A 148 -12.26 3.65 12.82
C TRP A 148 -13.57 3.58 12.08
N ALA A 149 -13.70 2.69 11.10
CA ALA A 149 -14.96 2.45 10.42
C ALA A 149 -15.07 1.00 9.93
N ASN A 150 -16.30 0.53 9.85
CA ASN A 150 -16.68 -0.71 9.19
C ASN A 150 -17.82 -0.40 8.23
N PHE A 151 -17.61 -0.69 6.95
CA PHE A 151 -18.64 -0.62 5.92
C PHE A 151 -19.10 -2.05 5.61
N PRO A 152 -20.24 -2.50 6.15
CA PRO A 152 -20.68 -3.88 6.00
C PRO A 152 -21.12 -4.14 4.56
N ARG A 153 -20.60 -5.23 3.97
CA ARG A 153 -21.01 -5.80 2.68
C ARG A 153 -20.98 -4.82 1.51
N VAL A 154 -20.05 -3.86 1.51
CA VAL A 154 -19.94 -2.83 0.46
C VAL A 154 -19.22 -3.33 -0.80
N ALA A 155 -18.43 -4.40 -0.69
CA ALA A 155 -17.70 -4.97 -1.81
C ALA A 155 -18.31 -6.30 -2.22
N ASN A 156 -18.50 -6.50 -3.52
CA ASN A 156 -18.92 -7.77 -4.10
C ASN A 156 -17.74 -8.36 -4.87
N LEU A 157 -17.21 -9.46 -4.37
CA LEU A 157 -16.10 -10.19 -4.97
C LEU A 157 -16.61 -11.55 -5.46
N ASP A 158 -16.89 -11.65 -6.74
CA ASP A 158 -17.42 -12.86 -7.39
C ASP A 158 -18.72 -13.39 -6.75
N GLY A 159 -19.64 -12.48 -6.39
CA GLY A 159 -20.91 -12.83 -5.75
C GLY A 159 -20.86 -12.97 -4.23
N ILE A 160 -19.67 -12.83 -3.62
CA ILE A 160 -19.51 -12.83 -2.16
C ILE A 160 -19.37 -11.38 -1.68
N GLU A 161 -20.32 -10.94 -0.87
CA GLU A 161 -20.27 -9.62 -0.25
C GLU A 161 -19.24 -9.59 0.88
N ARG A 162 -18.42 -8.54 0.92
CA ARG A 162 -17.35 -8.36 1.91
C ARG A 162 -17.42 -7.00 2.56
N ASP A 163 -17.02 -6.96 3.83
CA ASP A 163 -16.87 -5.73 4.59
C ASP A 163 -15.58 -5.02 4.20
N LEU A 164 -15.61 -3.67 4.20
CA LEU A 164 -14.43 -2.84 4.15
C LEU A 164 -14.19 -2.24 5.54
N ILE A 165 -13.02 -2.51 6.10
CA ILE A 165 -12.56 -1.94 7.37
C ILE A 165 -11.63 -0.78 7.07
N ILE A 166 -11.85 0.36 7.70
CA ILE A 166 -10.89 1.46 7.71
C ILE A 166 -10.20 1.48 9.06
N LEU A 167 -8.91 1.20 9.03
CA LEU A 167 -8.04 1.35 10.19
C LEU A 167 -7.38 2.72 10.17
N GLY A 168 -7.23 3.34 11.32
CA GLY A 168 -6.62 4.64 11.45
C GLY A 168 -5.58 4.70 12.56
N LYS A 169 -4.58 5.56 12.37
CA LYS A 169 -3.55 5.85 13.35
C LYS A 169 -3.15 7.31 13.30
N ARG A 170 -3.11 7.95 14.47
CA ARG A 170 -2.44 9.25 14.62
C ARG A 170 -0.94 9.02 14.74
N VAL A 171 -0.15 9.68 13.90
CA VAL A 171 1.32 9.54 13.84
C VAL A 171 2.06 10.82 14.23
N ALA A 172 1.32 11.90 14.49
CA ALA A 172 1.83 13.15 15.04
C ALA A 172 0.72 13.89 15.82
#